data_2798f0d3c5ec4f5ebad304ff52ca50a4
#
_entry.id   2798f0d3c5ec4f5ebad304ff52ca50a4
#
_cell.length_a   1.000
_cell.length_b   1.000
_cell.length_c   1.000
_cell.angle_alpha   90.00
_cell.angle_beta   90.00
_cell.angle_gamma   90.00
#
_symmetry.space_group_name_H-M   'P 1'
#
loop_
_entity.id
_entity.type
_entity.pdbx_description
1 polymer ?
#
loop_
_entity_poly.entity_id
_entity_poly.type
_entity_poly.pdbx_seq_one_letter_code
_entity_poly.pdbx_strand_id
1 'polypeptide(L)'
;STAMCWGFDCGIGWFDIIWDLSSKLEPLIQKFIDDNPDAPCGGCGCKKEKHYGWKSRQPGKCLAIHVDPESEEEPPNNYFACFCEGYRTPHPRASQVKEKFGGLRFYMTCGTDEIFDLIDEAGALSYKTCENCGDPGKERDTSWIRTLCDTCPVSYTHLRAHETRHD
;
A
#
# COMPACT_ATOMS: atom_id res chain seq x y z
N SER A 1 -1.61 -10.60 -1.62
CA SER A 1 -1.46 -10.07 -0.26
C SER A 1 -0.73 -8.74 -0.33
N THR A 2 -1.21 -7.73 0.36
CA THR A 2 -0.50 -6.45 0.50
C THR A 2 0.51 -6.57 1.63
N ALA A 3 1.59 -5.77 1.60
CA ALA A 3 2.59 -5.73 2.67
C ALA A 3 2.01 -5.29 4.02
N MET A 4 0.77 -4.78 4.05
CA MET A 4 0.03 -4.42 5.26
C MET A 4 -0.25 -5.60 6.20
N CYS A 5 -0.12 -6.85 5.76
CA CYS A 5 -0.19 -8.00 6.66
C CYS A 5 0.91 -8.00 7.75
N TRP A 6 1.98 -7.23 7.56
CA TRP A 6 3.07 -7.03 8.52
C TRP A 6 2.87 -5.79 9.42
N GLY A 7 1.75 -5.04 9.24
CA GLY A 7 1.46 -3.83 10.00
C GLY A 7 2.22 -2.59 9.51
N PHE A 8 2.44 -1.65 10.41
CA PHE A 8 3.20 -0.43 10.17
C PHE A 8 4.67 -0.65 10.52
N ASP A 9 5.55 -0.34 9.57
CA ASP A 9 7.00 -0.45 9.75
C ASP A 9 7.60 0.96 9.93
N CYS A 10 7.16 1.63 11.00
CA CYS A 10 7.62 2.96 11.40
C CYS A 10 7.43 3.16 12.91
N GLY A 11 8.08 4.19 13.47
CA GLY A 11 7.98 4.50 14.89
C GLY A 11 6.63 5.06 15.31
N ILE A 12 6.30 4.87 16.59
CA ILE A 12 5.02 5.29 17.18
C ILE A 12 4.81 6.81 17.18
N GLY A 13 5.89 7.59 17.11
CA GLY A 13 5.83 9.05 17.08
C GLY A 13 5.12 9.63 15.84
N TRP A 14 4.92 8.82 14.80
CA TRP A 14 4.14 9.23 13.64
C TRP A 14 2.68 8.77 13.69
N PHE A 15 2.22 8.24 14.83
CA PHE A 15 0.84 7.76 14.97
C PHE A 15 -0.18 8.86 14.61
N ASP A 16 -0.02 10.07 15.14
CA ASP A 16 -0.97 11.16 14.90
C ASP A 16 -0.99 11.59 13.42
N ILE A 17 0.15 11.59 12.75
CA ILE A 17 0.25 11.86 11.31
C ILE A 17 -0.53 10.81 10.52
N ILE A 18 -0.32 9.53 10.82
CA ILE A 18 -0.97 8.42 10.13
C ILE A 18 -2.47 8.42 10.41
N TRP A 19 -2.87 8.73 11.65
CA TRP A 19 -4.27 8.80 12.05
C TRP A 19 -5.00 9.94 11.33
N ASP A 20 -4.43 11.15 11.33
CA ASP A 20 -4.99 12.32 10.64
C ASP A 20 -5.10 12.07 9.13
N LEU A 21 -4.02 11.56 8.52
CA LEU A 21 -4.03 11.16 7.11
C LEU A 21 -5.15 10.14 6.82
N SER A 22 -5.22 9.06 7.60
CA SER A 22 -6.21 8.00 7.39
C SER A 22 -7.64 8.53 7.51
N SER A 23 -7.89 9.42 8.48
CA SER A 23 -9.19 10.06 8.68
C SER A 23 -9.60 10.95 7.50
N LYS A 24 -8.64 11.61 6.84
CA LYS A 24 -8.88 12.42 5.64
C LYS A 24 -9.06 11.56 4.38
N LEU A 25 -8.35 10.43 4.30
CA LEU A 25 -8.44 9.51 3.17
C LEU A 25 -9.77 8.74 3.13
N GLU A 26 -10.33 8.37 4.27
CA GLU A 26 -11.54 7.55 4.36
C GLU A 26 -12.71 8.09 3.51
N PRO A 27 -13.13 9.37 3.65
CA PRO A 27 -14.22 9.92 2.84
C PRO A 27 -13.89 9.99 1.34
N LEU A 28 -12.63 10.21 0.97
CA LEU A 28 -12.20 10.24 -0.43
C LEU A 28 -12.22 8.85 -1.05
N ILE A 29 -11.82 7.83 -0.29
CA ILE A 29 -11.89 6.43 -0.70
C ILE A 29 -13.36 6.02 -0.88
N GLN A 30 -14.24 6.38 0.07
CA GLN A 30 -15.67 6.08 -0.04
C GLN A 30 -16.28 6.76 -1.28
N LYS A 31 -15.97 8.03 -1.50
CA LYS A 31 -16.40 8.75 -2.69
C LYS A 31 -15.92 8.07 -3.98
N PHE A 32 -14.63 7.65 -4.02
CA PHE A 32 -14.09 6.93 -5.18
C PHE A 32 -14.86 5.63 -5.46
N ILE A 33 -15.25 4.89 -4.41
CA ILE A 33 -16.03 3.66 -4.53
C ILE A 33 -17.44 3.97 -5.07
N ASP A 34 -18.10 5.00 -4.53
CA ASP A 34 -19.45 5.40 -4.88
C ASP A 34 -19.53 5.92 -6.33
N ASP A 35 -18.51 6.65 -6.78
CA ASP A 35 -18.41 7.18 -8.14
C ASP A 35 -18.06 6.08 -9.18
N ASN A 36 -17.55 4.91 -8.73
CA ASN A 36 -17.11 3.82 -9.61
C ASN A 36 -17.74 2.46 -9.25
N PRO A 37 -19.08 2.34 -9.17
CA PRO A 37 -19.75 1.12 -8.70
C PRO A 37 -19.49 -0.11 -9.59
N ASP A 38 -19.27 0.11 -10.87
CA ASP A 38 -19.06 -0.91 -11.90
C ASP A 38 -17.60 -0.99 -12.39
N ALA A 39 -16.68 -0.50 -11.59
CA ALA A 39 -15.27 -0.53 -11.94
C ALA A 39 -14.81 -1.95 -12.31
N PRO A 40 -13.98 -2.10 -13.36
CA PRO A 40 -13.47 -3.40 -13.74
C PRO A 40 -12.55 -3.99 -12.66
N CYS A 41 -12.42 -5.29 -12.63
CA CYS A 41 -11.55 -5.97 -11.66
C CYS A 41 -10.11 -5.43 -11.69
N GLY A 42 -9.61 -4.97 -10.56
CA GLY A 42 -8.24 -4.45 -10.44
C GLY A 42 -7.13 -5.49 -10.64
N GLY A 43 -7.49 -6.78 -10.78
CA GLY A 43 -6.55 -7.85 -11.08
C GLY A 43 -6.45 -8.21 -12.55
N CYS A 44 -7.54 -8.10 -13.31
CA CYS A 44 -7.60 -8.56 -14.70
C CYS A 44 -8.36 -7.61 -15.64
N GLY A 45 -8.88 -6.49 -15.15
CA GLY A 45 -9.65 -5.54 -15.98
C GLY A 45 -11.03 -6.03 -16.44
N CYS A 46 -11.44 -7.25 -16.10
CA CYS A 46 -12.72 -7.80 -16.53
C CYS A 46 -13.86 -7.24 -15.69
N LYS A 47 -15.06 -7.16 -16.30
CA LYS A 47 -16.27 -6.74 -15.59
C LYS A 47 -16.55 -7.67 -14.41
N LYS A 48 -17.12 -7.10 -13.36
CA LYS A 48 -17.47 -7.76 -12.10
C LYS A 48 -18.30 -9.04 -12.30
N GLU A 49 -19.27 -8.99 -13.22
CA GLU A 49 -20.19 -10.09 -13.54
C GLU A 49 -19.50 -11.29 -14.16
N LYS A 50 -18.28 -11.11 -14.68
CA LYS A 50 -17.47 -12.20 -15.23
C LYS A 50 -16.81 -13.06 -14.15
N HIS A 51 -16.81 -12.62 -12.89
CA HIS A 51 -16.28 -13.39 -11.77
C HIS A 51 -17.36 -14.27 -11.16
N TYR A 52 -17.08 -15.56 -11.06
CA TYR A 52 -18.00 -16.52 -10.44
C TYR A 52 -18.27 -16.14 -8.98
N GLY A 53 -19.56 -16.06 -8.61
CA GLY A 53 -19.96 -15.75 -7.24
C GLY A 53 -19.60 -14.34 -6.77
N TRP A 54 -19.47 -13.37 -7.67
CA TRP A 54 -19.09 -12.00 -7.30
C TRP A 54 -20.02 -11.32 -6.29
N LYS A 55 -21.30 -11.77 -6.21
CA LYS A 55 -22.26 -11.32 -5.19
C LYS A 55 -22.07 -12.03 -3.85
N SER A 56 -21.26 -13.07 -3.78
CA SER A 56 -20.95 -13.78 -2.53
C SER A 56 -19.82 -13.10 -1.77
N ARG A 57 -19.65 -13.46 -0.49
CA ARG A 57 -18.53 -12.98 0.33
C ARG A 57 -17.16 -13.49 -0.14
N GLN A 58 -17.14 -14.48 -1.01
CA GLN A 58 -15.93 -15.08 -1.59
C GLN A 58 -16.08 -15.14 -3.11
N PRO A 59 -15.85 -14.03 -3.84
CA PRO A 59 -15.88 -14.02 -5.29
C PRO A 59 -14.79 -14.94 -5.86
N GLY A 60 -15.21 -15.84 -6.73
CA GLY A 60 -14.36 -16.86 -7.34
C GLY A 60 -13.66 -16.39 -8.61
N LYS A 61 -13.15 -17.36 -9.36
CA LYS A 61 -12.38 -17.14 -10.60
C LYS A 61 -13.12 -16.30 -11.62
N CYS A 62 -12.37 -15.53 -12.41
CA CYS A 62 -12.90 -14.87 -13.59
C CYS A 62 -13.25 -15.88 -14.68
N LEU A 63 -14.42 -15.76 -15.25
CA LEU A 63 -14.89 -16.62 -16.37
C LEU A 63 -14.75 -15.93 -17.73
N ALA A 64 -14.04 -14.80 -17.80
CA ALA A 64 -13.80 -14.12 -19.07
C ALA A 64 -12.84 -14.93 -19.94
N ILE A 65 -13.11 -14.91 -21.24
CA ILE A 65 -12.23 -15.42 -22.28
C ILE A 65 -11.66 -14.21 -23.00
N HIS A 66 -10.39 -14.19 -23.19
CA HIS A 66 -9.64 -13.13 -23.88
C HIS A 66 -9.09 -13.66 -25.20
N VAL A 67 -8.90 -12.76 -26.15
CA VAL A 67 -8.13 -13.01 -27.37
C VAL A 67 -6.70 -12.62 -27.08
N ASP A 68 -5.77 -13.48 -27.42
CA ASP A 68 -4.33 -13.15 -27.37
C ASP A 68 -3.97 -12.26 -28.57
N PRO A 69 -3.66 -10.97 -28.37
CA PRO A 69 -3.37 -10.07 -29.45
C PRO A 69 -1.99 -10.35 -30.10
N GLU A 70 -1.13 -11.11 -29.43
CA GLU A 70 0.23 -11.47 -29.91
C GLU A 70 0.26 -12.85 -30.56
N SER A 71 -0.87 -13.61 -30.53
CA SER A 71 -0.96 -14.93 -31.16
C SER A 71 -1.09 -14.81 -32.67
N GLU A 72 -0.25 -15.53 -33.39
CA GLU A 72 -0.36 -15.70 -34.84
C GLU A 72 -1.43 -16.74 -35.23
N GLU A 73 -2.05 -17.40 -34.27
CA GLU A 73 -3.06 -18.41 -34.51
C GLU A 73 -4.45 -17.78 -34.78
N GLU A 74 -5.23 -18.42 -35.63
CA GLU A 74 -6.61 -18.03 -35.92
C GLU A 74 -7.58 -18.52 -34.81
N PRO A 75 -8.73 -17.83 -34.58
CA PRO A 75 -9.74 -18.31 -33.66
C PRO A 75 -10.22 -19.74 -34.01
N PRO A 76 -10.45 -20.60 -33.00
CA PRO A 76 -10.49 -20.32 -31.54
C PRO A 76 -9.16 -20.54 -30.81
N ASN A 77 -8.07 -20.83 -31.50
CA ASN A 77 -6.82 -21.24 -30.87
C ASN A 77 -6.09 -20.10 -30.16
N ASN A 78 -6.40 -18.86 -30.50
CA ASN A 78 -5.86 -17.65 -29.87
C ASN A 78 -6.68 -17.18 -28.66
N TYR A 79 -7.62 -17.98 -28.16
CA TYR A 79 -8.39 -17.67 -26.97
C TYR A 79 -7.74 -18.24 -25.72
N PHE A 80 -7.72 -17.48 -24.64
CA PHE A 80 -7.31 -17.96 -23.33
C PHE A 80 -8.30 -17.55 -22.25
N ALA A 81 -8.43 -18.37 -21.21
CA ALA A 81 -9.23 -18.05 -20.04
C ALA A 81 -8.49 -17.05 -19.15
N CYS A 82 -9.22 -16.12 -18.53
CA CYS A 82 -8.64 -15.23 -17.55
C CYS A 82 -8.12 -16.01 -16.33
N PHE A 83 -6.87 -15.76 -15.96
CA PHE A 83 -6.22 -16.43 -14.81
C PHE A 83 -6.48 -15.74 -13.47
N CYS A 84 -7.32 -14.70 -13.42
CA CYS A 84 -7.65 -14.03 -12.17
C CYS A 84 -8.47 -14.96 -11.26
N GLU A 85 -7.92 -15.28 -10.10
CA GLU A 85 -8.53 -16.21 -9.14
C GLU A 85 -9.72 -15.64 -8.36
N GLY A 86 -9.93 -14.32 -8.43
CA GLY A 86 -11.05 -13.66 -7.76
C GLY A 86 -11.21 -12.20 -8.16
N TYR A 87 -12.44 -11.71 -8.07
CA TYR A 87 -12.70 -10.29 -8.28
C TYR A 87 -12.00 -9.45 -7.20
N ARG A 88 -11.18 -8.53 -7.65
CA ARG A 88 -10.51 -7.55 -6.79
C ARG A 88 -11.17 -6.21 -6.99
N THR A 89 -11.82 -5.71 -5.96
CA THR A 89 -12.41 -4.37 -5.98
C THR A 89 -11.31 -3.35 -6.27
N PRO A 90 -11.37 -2.60 -7.35
CA PRO A 90 -10.39 -1.58 -7.70
C PRO A 90 -10.71 -0.30 -6.93
N HIS A 91 -10.41 -0.29 -5.63
CA HIS A 91 -10.54 0.92 -4.82
C HIS A 91 -9.21 1.23 -4.13
N PRO A 92 -8.96 2.48 -3.79
CA PRO A 92 -7.77 2.87 -3.08
C PRO A 92 -7.63 2.10 -1.78
N ARG A 93 -6.49 1.49 -1.55
CA ARG A 93 -6.15 0.78 -0.31
C ARG A 93 -4.70 1.01 0.04
N ALA A 94 -4.42 1.22 1.30
CA ALA A 94 -3.06 1.22 1.77
C ALA A 94 -2.41 -0.14 1.49
N SER A 95 -1.29 -0.15 0.81
CA SER A 95 -0.54 -1.35 0.46
C SER A 95 0.68 -1.54 1.34
N GLN A 96 1.29 -0.46 1.81
CA GLN A 96 2.39 -0.45 2.75
C GLN A 96 2.51 0.91 3.43
N VAL A 97 2.81 0.91 4.73
CA VAL A 97 3.16 2.12 5.49
C VAL A 97 4.47 1.84 6.20
N LYS A 98 5.50 2.66 5.94
CA LYS A 98 6.84 2.44 6.50
C LYS A 98 7.69 3.69 6.58
N GLU A 99 8.75 3.61 7.39
CA GLU A 99 9.86 4.54 7.35
C GLU A 99 10.75 4.27 6.13
N LYS A 100 11.24 5.32 5.50
CA LYS A 100 12.33 5.26 4.53
C LYS A 100 13.07 6.58 4.46
N PHE A 101 14.38 6.56 4.73
CA PHE A 101 15.26 7.72 4.70
C PHE A 101 14.76 8.87 5.60
N GLY A 102 14.39 8.55 6.84
CA GLY A 102 13.91 9.51 7.83
C GLY A 102 12.49 10.03 7.59
N GLY A 103 11.76 9.55 6.59
CA GLY A 103 10.42 10.01 6.24
C GLY A 103 9.39 8.89 6.13
N LEU A 104 8.13 9.24 6.40
CA LEU A 104 6.99 8.36 6.24
C LEU A 104 6.74 8.10 4.74
N ARG A 105 6.53 6.83 4.41
CA ARG A 105 6.04 6.39 3.11
C ARG A 105 4.71 5.68 3.30
N PHE A 106 3.68 6.24 2.68
CA PHE A 106 2.33 5.69 2.68
C PHE A 106 1.97 5.30 1.25
N TYR A 107 1.99 4.01 0.95
CA TYR A 107 1.72 3.51 -0.40
C TYR A 107 0.27 3.08 -0.55
N MET A 108 -0.35 3.52 -1.63
CA MET A 108 -1.71 3.14 -2.03
C MET A 108 -1.67 2.28 -3.30
N THR A 109 -2.69 1.44 -3.49
CA THR A 109 -2.85 0.63 -4.71
C THR A 109 -3.24 1.46 -5.92
N CYS A 110 -4.02 2.52 -5.70
CA CYS A 110 -4.45 3.54 -6.65
C CYS A 110 -4.99 4.73 -5.85
N GLY A 111 -5.33 5.82 -6.50
CA GLY A 111 -5.88 7.01 -5.87
C GLY A 111 -6.16 8.11 -6.88
N THR A 112 -6.76 9.19 -6.42
CA THR A 112 -6.86 10.48 -7.11
C THR A 112 -5.69 11.36 -6.75
N ASP A 113 -5.49 12.43 -7.50
CA ASP A 113 -4.45 13.43 -7.18
C ASP A 113 -4.63 13.98 -5.76
N GLU A 114 -5.87 14.23 -5.32
CA GLU A 114 -6.19 14.68 -3.97
C GLU A 114 -5.73 13.69 -2.88
N ILE A 115 -5.87 12.39 -3.12
CA ILE A 115 -5.36 11.35 -2.21
C ILE A 115 -3.84 11.40 -2.13
N PHE A 116 -3.16 11.55 -3.27
CA PHE A 116 -1.69 11.60 -3.30
C PHE A 116 -1.14 12.89 -2.72
N ASP A 117 -1.81 14.03 -2.91
CA ASP A 117 -1.44 15.32 -2.29
C ASP A 117 -1.48 15.22 -0.75
N LEU A 118 -2.51 14.61 -0.16
CA LEU A 118 -2.59 14.39 1.28
C LEU A 118 -1.47 13.45 1.80
N ILE A 119 -1.11 12.44 1.02
CA ILE A 119 -0.01 11.53 1.35
C ILE A 119 1.33 12.28 1.33
N ASP A 120 1.54 13.14 0.35
CA ASP A 120 2.76 13.95 0.23
C ASP A 120 2.87 14.96 1.37
N GLU A 121 1.75 15.61 1.77
CA GLU A 121 1.70 16.48 2.95
C GLU A 121 2.08 15.74 4.23
N ALA A 122 1.52 14.55 4.46
CA ALA A 122 1.85 13.71 5.61
C ALA A 122 3.32 13.28 5.59
N GLY A 123 3.83 12.93 4.41
CA GLY A 123 5.25 12.63 4.19
C GLY A 123 6.14 13.83 4.56
N ALA A 124 5.79 15.03 4.09
CA ALA A 124 6.53 16.26 4.40
C ALA A 124 6.50 16.61 5.91
N LEU A 125 5.37 16.36 6.58
CA LEU A 125 5.23 16.57 8.02
C LEU A 125 6.12 15.60 8.82
N SER A 126 6.25 14.36 8.37
CA SER A 126 7.06 13.34 9.05
C SER A 126 8.54 13.72 9.15
N TYR A 127 9.09 14.47 8.19
CA TYR A 127 10.46 14.99 8.25
C TYR A 127 10.68 16.09 9.30
N LYS A 128 9.60 16.57 9.93
CA LYS A 128 9.63 17.57 11.01
C LYS A 128 9.15 17.02 12.35
N THR A 129 8.80 15.73 12.39
CA THR A 129 8.21 15.06 13.55
C THR A 129 9.06 13.86 13.94
N CYS A 130 9.47 13.83 15.20
CA CYS A 130 10.27 12.74 15.74
C CYS A 130 9.55 11.40 15.59
N GLU A 131 10.18 10.46 14.91
CA GLU A 131 9.64 9.10 14.69
C GLU A 131 9.37 8.34 15.99
N ASN A 132 10.14 8.62 17.05
CA ASN A 132 10.02 7.90 18.32
C ASN A 132 8.92 8.44 19.23
N CYS A 133 8.77 9.77 19.35
CA CYS A 133 7.87 10.37 20.35
C CYS A 133 6.84 11.37 19.81
N GLY A 134 6.94 11.77 18.53
CA GLY A 134 6.01 12.75 17.95
C GLY A 134 6.37 14.22 18.18
N ASP A 135 7.36 14.53 19.01
CA ASP A 135 7.83 15.90 19.21
C ASP A 135 8.46 16.48 17.93
N PRO A 136 8.64 17.80 17.85
CA PRO A 136 9.38 18.41 16.75
C PRO A 136 10.73 17.74 16.56
N GLY A 137 10.97 17.22 15.37
CA GLY A 137 12.15 16.47 14.99
C GLY A 137 12.90 17.11 13.83
N LYS A 138 14.10 16.62 13.61
CA LYS A 138 14.94 16.97 12.46
C LYS A 138 15.69 15.74 11.97
N GLU A 139 16.06 15.74 10.72
CA GLU A 139 16.90 14.70 10.14
C GLU A 139 18.22 14.61 10.91
N ARG A 140 18.63 13.36 11.20
CA ARG A 140 19.89 13.03 11.84
C ARG A 140 20.74 12.27 10.83
N ASP A 141 21.83 12.91 10.44
CA ASP A 141 22.84 12.29 9.57
C ASP A 141 23.68 11.30 10.38
N THR A 142 23.18 10.10 10.43
CA THR A 142 23.83 8.95 11.08
C THR A 142 23.99 7.84 10.03
N SER A 143 24.57 6.71 10.38
CA SER A 143 24.67 5.55 9.46
C SER A 143 23.30 5.08 8.92
N TRP A 144 22.22 5.47 9.59
CA TRP A 144 20.84 5.31 9.16
C TRP A 144 20.10 6.64 9.33
N ILE A 145 19.63 7.23 8.22
CA ILE A 145 18.93 8.52 8.25
C ILE A 145 17.61 8.36 8.99
N ARG A 146 17.41 9.16 10.05
CA ARG A 146 16.17 9.17 10.85
C ARG A 146 15.78 10.60 11.22
N THR A 147 14.49 10.85 11.40
CA THR A 147 13.97 12.10 11.93
C THR A 147 13.69 11.95 13.42
N LEU A 148 14.50 12.61 14.25
CA LEU A 148 14.44 12.51 15.71
C LEU A 148 14.51 13.91 16.35
N CYS A 149 13.87 14.06 17.53
CA CYS A 149 14.03 15.25 18.39
C CYS A 149 15.40 15.21 19.09
N ASP A 150 15.70 16.28 19.85
CA ASP A 150 16.98 16.36 20.58
C ASP A 150 17.02 15.47 21.83
N THR A 151 15.85 15.04 22.33
CA THR A 151 15.72 14.21 23.54
C THR A 151 15.70 12.71 23.25
N CYS A 152 15.29 12.29 22.03
CA CYS A 152 15.30 10.90 21.65
C CYS A 152 16.69 10.46 21.19
N PRO A 153 17.32 9.53 21.89
CA PRO A 153 18.66 9.08 21.51
C PRO A 153 18.62 8.31 20.21
N VAL A 154 19.66 8.46 19.40
CA VAL A 154 19.93 7.59 18.26
C VAL A 154 20.37 6.24 18.81
N SER A 155 19.42 5.41 19.17
CA SER A 155 19.68 4.06 19.68
C SER A 155 19.97 3.14 18.50
N TYR A 156 21.24 2.83 18.28
CA TYR A 156 21.63 1.74 17.39
C TYR A 156 21.38 0.41 18.09
N THR A 157 20.27 -0.21 17.84
CA THR A 157 20.15 -1.65 18.06
C THR A 157 20.85 -2.37 16.91
N HIS A 158 22.19 -2.45 16.99
CA HIS A 158 22.88 -3.53 16.30
C HIS A 158 22.41 -4.82 16.99
N LEU A 159 21.51 -5.52 16.35
CA LEU A 159 21.40 -6.96 16.55
C LEU A 159 22.77 -7.51 16.15
N ARG A 160 23.65 -7.69 17.13
CA ARG A 160 24.85 -8.53 16.94
C ARG A 160 24.33 -9.87 16.45
N ALA A 161 24.63 -10.18 15.20
CA ALA A 161 24.59 -11.55 14.73
C ALA A 161 25.35 -12.38 15.74
N HIS A 162 24.67 -13.30 16.42
CA HIS A 162 25.33 -14.31 17.23
C HIS A 162 26.21 -15.10 16.29
N GLU A 163 27.52 -14.82 16.35
CA GLU A 163 28.52 -15.76 15.87
C GLU A 163 28.33 -17.04 16.70
N THR A 164 27.69 -18.04 16.13
CA THR A 164 27.75 -19.39 16.60
C THR A 164 29.19 -19.88 16.35
N ARG A 165 30.06 -19.76 17.38
CA ARG A 165 31.30 -20.53 17.40
C ARG A 165 30.90 -22.00 17.46
N HIS A 166 31.19 -22.72 16.41
CA HIS A 166 31.32 -24.16 16.45
C HIS A 166 32.75 -24.46 16.92
N ASP A 167 32.86 -24.98 18.16
CA ASP A 167 34.01 -25.76 18.60
C ASP A 167 33.82 -27.22 18.19
#